data_1726f12a9c3354887d965f9a065fcf0f
#
_entry.id   1726f12a9c3354887d965f9a065fcf0f
#
_cell.length_a   1.000
_cell.length_b   1.000
_cell.length_c   1.000
_cell.angle_alpha   90.00
_cell.angle_beta   90.00
_cell.angle_gamma   90.00
#
_symmetry.space_group_name_H-M   'P 1'
#
loop_
_entity.id
_entity.type
_entity.pdbx_description
1 polymer ?
#
loop_
_entity_poly.entity_id
_entity_poly.type
_entity_poly.pdbx_seq_one_letter_code
_entity_poly.pdbx_strand_id
1 'polypeptide(L)'
;EISSLEKACEITDNCFQYILTYIKPGMTERQIADEIEEYYKKRTEGLSFETIVASGENTSKPHAVPTDRKIQENDIITIDMGCKVNGYCSDMTRTFFVGSVPEYIKPVYDLVLKNQVQTLEQMKDGISTRLLTKMVENDFKLNGYDLIHSLGHGVGMEIHEAPYVSYRSDTQ
;
A
#
# COMPACT_ATOMS: atom_id res chain seq x y z
N GLU A 1 6.75 13.13 -18.04
CA GLU A 1 6.32 11.80 -17.56
C GLU A 1 6.99 11.45 -16.22
N ILE A 2 8.30 11.11 -16.20
CA ILE A 2 9.03 10.76 -14.95
C ILE A 2 8.85 11.85 -13.89
N SER A 3 9.05 13.12 -14.21
CA SER A 3 8.88 14.24 -13.28
C SER A 3 7.46 14.35 -12.71
N SER A 4 6.44 13.95 -13.46
CA SER A 4 5.04 13.92 -12.97
C SER A 4 4.81 12.76 -12.02
N LEU A 5 5.37 11.59 -12.31
CA LEU A 5 5.36 10.43 -11.42
C LEU A 5 6.09 10.72 -10.10
N GLU A 6 7.31 11.27 -10.19
CA GLU A 6 8.08 11.69 -9.00
C GLU A 6 7.32 12.69 -8.14
N LYS A 7 6.65 13.66 -8.78
CA LYS A 7 5.86 14.66 -8.06
C LYS A 7 4.62 14.05 -7.40
N ALA A 8 3.93 13.12 -8.07
CA ALA A 8 2.79 12.41 -7.49
C ALA A 8 3.24 11.58 -6.27
N CYS A 9 4.37 10.86 -6.38
CA CYS A 9 4.96 10.10 -5.27
C CYS A 9 5.35 11.02 -4.10
N GLU A 10 6.04 12.14 -4.36
CA GLU A 10 6.41 13.12 -3.32
C GLU A 10 5.19 13.65 -2.56
N ILE A 11 4.10 13.97 -3.26
CA ILE A 11 2.87 14.45 -2.62
C ILE A 11 2.24 13.35 -1.77
N THR A 12 2.26 12.10 -2.25
CA THR A 12 1.74 10.94 -1.51
C THR A 12 2.56 10.66 -0.26
N ASP A 13 3.90 10.70 -0.34
CA ASP A 13 4.78 10.58 0.82
C ASP A 13 4.50 11.67 1.86
N ASN A 14 4.37 12.92 1.43
CA ASN A 14 4.07 14.04 2.31
C ASN A 14 2.67 13.91 2.94
N CYS A 15 1.68 13.40 2.19
CA CYS A 15 0.36 13.10 2.71
C CYS A 15 0.45 12.04 3.83
N PHE A 16 1.18 10.97 3.61
CA PHE A 16 1.35 9.92 4.62
C PHE A 16 2.01 10.46 5.90
N GLN A 17 3.08 11.25 5.78
CA GLN A 17 3.72 11.87 6.93
C GLN A 17 2.75 12.77 7.71
N TYR A 18 1.94 13.54 7.01
CA TYR A 18 0.89 14.35 7.62
C TYR A 18 -0.14 13.48 8.35
N ILE A 19 -0.64 12.43 7.71
CA ILE A 19 -1.66 11.53 8.26
C ILE A 19 -1.16 10.80 9.51
N LEU A 20 0.11 10.41 9.58
CA LEU A 20 0.71 9.85 10.79
C LEU A 20 0.61 10.79 12.01
N THR A 21 0.62 12.09 11.80
CA THR A 21 0.43 13.10 12.87
C THR A 21 -1.03 13.38 13.19
N TYR A 22 -1.92 13.10 12.25
CA TYR A 22 -3.35 13.37 12.33
C TYR A 22 -4.12 12.26 13.06
N ILE A 23 -3.79 10.98 12.78
CA ILE A 23 -4.50 9.82 13.31
C ILE A 23 -4.42 9.76 14.84
N LYS A 24 -5.60 9.54 15.45
CA LYS A 24 -5.74 9.34 16.91
C LYS A 24 -6.79 8.26 17.19
N PRO A 25 -6.65 7.50 18.29
CA PRO A 25 -7.71 6.64 18.78
C PRO A 25 -9.04 7.38 18.88
N GLY A 26 -10.12 6.71 18.49
CA GLY A 26 -11.47 7.28 18.45
C GLY A 26 -11.91 7.90 17.13
N MET A 27 -10.97 8.23 16.22
CA MET A 27 -11.29 8.59 14.83
C MET A 27 -11.81 7.38 14.06
N THR A 28 -12.68 7.60 13.07
CA THR A 28 -13.14 6.53 12.19
C THR A 28 -12.24 6.35 10.97
N GLU A 29 -12.26 5.17 10.36
CA GLU A 29 -11.58 4.92 9.08
C GLU A 29 -12.01 5.94 8.02
N ARG A 30 -13.32 6.25 7.95
CA ARG A 30 -13.89 7.25 7.03
C ARG A 30 -13.33 8.65 7.26
N GLN A 31 -13.23 9.10 8.51
CA GLN A 31 -12.66 10.41 8.82
C GLN A 31 -11.20 10.55 8.36
N ILE A 32 -10.44 9.46 8.44
CA ILE A 32 -9.04 9.44 7.98
C ILE A 32 -8.99 9.46 6.45
N ALA A 33 -9.85 8.69 5.78
CA ALA A 33 -9.95 8.70 4.31
C ALA A 33 -10.36 10.08 3.79
N ASP A 34 -11.39 10.70 4.39
CA ASP A 34 -11.85 12.05 4.02
C ASP A 34 -10.71 13.10 4.15
N GLU A 35 -9.87 13.00 5.18
CA GLU A 35 -8.73 13.89 5.38
C GLU A 35 -7.65 13.69 4.31
N ILE A 36 -7.36 12.44 3.92
CA ILE A 36 -6.45 12.12 2.81
C ILE A 36 -6.97 12.73 1.50
N GLU A 37 -8.25 12.53 1.21
CA GLU A 37 -8.88 13.08 0.00
C GLU A 37 -8.83 14.61 -0.02
N GLU A 38 -9.12 15.27 1.11
CA GLU A 38 -9.06 16.72 1.24
C GLU A 38 -7.63 17.25 1.09
N TYR A 39 -6.62 16.48 1.55
CA TYR A 39 -5.21 16.81 1.34
C TYR A 39 -4.85 16.81 -0.15
N TYR A 40 -5.30 15.79 -0.90
CA TYR A 40 -5.05 15.68 -2.34
C TYR A 40 -5.82 16.72 -3.16
N LYS A 41 -7.09 16.97 -2.88
CA LYS A 41 -7.90 17.99 -3.57
C LYS A 41 -7.26 19.37 -3.62
N LYS A 42 -6.47 19.71 -2.60
CA LYS A 42 -5.77 21.01 -2.51
C LYS A 42 -4.47 21.07 -3.29
N ARG A 43 -3.91 19.94 -3.74
CA ARG A 43 -2.53 19.85 -4.24
C ARG A 43 -2.38 19.13 -5.57
N THR A 44 -3.40 18.42 -6.01
CA THR A 44 -3.36 17.50 -7.16
C THR A 44 -4.63 17.56 -7.98
N GLU A 45 -4.69 16.82 -9.07
CA GLU A 45 -5.88 16.68 -9.93
C GLU A 45 -6.96 15.76 -9.31
N GLY A 46 -6.66 15.10 -8.18
CA GLY A 46 -7.55 14.19 -7.49
C GLY A 46 -6.87 12.88 -7.13
N LEU A 47 -7.68 11.90 -6.78
CA LEU A 47 -7.24 10.55 -6.41
C LEU A 47 -6.82 9.74 -7.63
N SER A 48 -5.86 8.82 -7.46
CA SER A 48 -5.57 7.76 -8.43
C SER A 48 -6.63 6.66 -8.40
N PHE A 49 -7.14 6.38 -7.19
CA PHE A 49 -8.17 5.38 -6.88
C PHE A 49 -8.85 5.74 -5.56
N GLU A 50 -9.92 5.05 -5.22
CA GLU A 50 -10.64 5.23 -3.95
C GLU A 50 -9.74 4.89 -2.76
N THR A 51 -9.53 5.83 -1.86
CA THR A 51 -8.66 5.66 -0.70
C THR A 51 -9.13 4.52 0.20
N ILE A 52 -8.22 3.61 0.54
CA ILE A 52 -8.48 2.55 1.50
C ILE A 52 -7.90 2.95 2.85
N VAL A 53 -8.73 2.89 3.89
CA VAL A 53 -8.31 2.95 5.28
C VAL A 53 -8.97 1.79 5.99
N ALA A 54 -8.17 0.81 6.37
CA ALA A 54 -8.63 -0.37 7.09
C ALA A 54 -7.94 -0.46 8.45
N SER A 55 -8.67 -0.82 9.49
CA SER A 55 -8.14 -0.94 10.85
C SER A 55 -8.58 -2.22 11.52
N GLY A 56 -7.72 -2.78 12.39
CA GLY A 56 -7.96 -4.03 13.10
C GLY A 56 -8.36 -5.15 12.14
N GLU A 57 -9.51 -5.77 12.35
CA GLU A 57 -10.02 -6.89 11.54
C GLU A 57 -10.28 -6.53 10.06
N ASN A 58 -10.55 -5.25 9.75
CA ASN A 58 -10.78 -4.80 8.38
C ASN A 58 -9.52 -4.89 7.51
N THR A 59 -8.32 -4.90 8.09
CA THR A 59 -7.06 -5.06 7.35
C THR A 59 -6.92 -6.41 6.64
N SER A 60 -7.74 -7.39 7.00
CA SER A 60 -7.80 -8.68 6.30
C SER A 60 -8.44 -8.60 4.90
N LYS A 61 -9.04 -7.47 4.55
CA LYS A 61 -9.74 -7.25 3.28
C LYS A 61 -8.86 -6.38 2.36
N PRO A 62 -8.27 -6.93 1.28
CA PRO A 62 -7.37 -6.17 0.40
C PRO A 62 -8.02 -4.92 -0.23
N HIS A 63 -9.33 -4.97 -0.47
CA HIS A 63 -10.11 -3.85 -1.02
C HIS A 63 -11.15 -3.37 -0.01
N ALA A 64 -10.71 -3.10 1.22
CA ALA A 64 -11.58 -2.58 2.26
C ALA A 64 -12.11 -1.19 1.88
N VAL A 65 -13.40 -0.98 2.10
CA VAL A 65 -14.00 0.36 2.02
C VAL A 65 -13.95 0.97 3.41
N PRO A 66 -13.51 2.24 3.59
CA PRO A 66 -13.49 2.89 4.89
C PRO A 66 -14.85 2.90 5.57
N THR A 67 -14.92 2.46 6.81
CA THR A 67 -16.14 2.33 7.62
C THR A 67 -16.20 3.35 8.76
N ASP A 68 -17.26 3.30 9.55
CA ASP A 68 -17.39 4.08 10.78
C ASP A 68 -16.74 3.37 12.00
N ARG A 69 -15.94 2.30 11.76
CA ARG A 69 -15.13 1.67 12.80
C ARG A 69 -14.15 2.70 13.37
N LYS A 70 -14.13 2.79 14.68
CA LYS A 70 -13.21 3.68 15.40
C LYS A 70 -11.87 3.00 15.63
N ILE A 71 -10.81 3.72 15.31
CA ILE A 71 -9.43 3.31 15.61
C ILE A 71 -9.28 3.13 17.12
N GLN A 72 -8.66 2.03 17.52
CA GLN A 72 -8.37 1.70 18.91
C GLN A 72 -6.87 1.70 19.19
N GLU A 73 -6.49 1.79 20.46
CA GLU A 73 -5.10 1.54 20.86
C GLU A 73 -4.69 0.12 20.46
N ASN A 74 -3.47 0.00 19.95
CA ASN A 74 -2.86 -1.23 19.44
C ASN A 74 -3.51 -1.79 18.16
N ASP A 75 -4.37 -1.02 17.49
CA ASP A 75 -4.84 -1.40 16.15
C ASP A 75 -3.70 -1.42 15.15
N ILE A 76 -3.73 -2.42 14.30
CA ILE A 76 -3.05 -2.41 13.01
C ILE A 76 -3.88 -1.58 12.04
N ILE A 77 -3.24 -0.71 11.26
CA ILE A 77 -3.88 0.11 10.24
C ILE A 77 -3.18 -0.12 8.91
N THR A 78 -3.94 -0.35 7.87
CA THR A 78 -3.47 -0.33 6.48
C THR A 78 -4.13 0.84 5.77
N ILE A 79 -3.31 1.71 5.19
CA ILE A 79 -3.73 2.80 4.32
C ILE A 79 -3.18 2.52 2.93
N ASP A 80 -4.07 2.61 1.93
CA ASP A 80 -3.71 2.54 0.53
C ASP A 80 -4.25 3.78 -0.17
N MET A 81 -3.36 4.58 -0.76
CA MET A 81 -3.66 5.92 -1.23
C MET A 81 -2.76 6.36 -2.38
N GLY A 82 -3.29 7.20 -3.23
CA GLY A 82 -2.54 7.76 -4.35
C GLY A 82 -3.25 8.96 -4.97
N CYS A 83 -2.50 9.76 -5.71
CA CYS A 83 -2.99 10.96 -6.36
C CYS A 83 -2.53 11.07 -7.82
N LYS A 84 -3.13 11.99 -8.57
CA LYS A 84 -2.77 12.29 -9.97
C LYS A 84 -2.11 13.65 -10.10
N VAL A 85 -1.00 13.68 -10.84
CA VAL A 85 -0.30 14.92 -11.21
C VAL A 85 0.00 14.89 -12.70
N ASN A 86 -0.50 15.86 -13.45
CA ASN A 86 -0.42 15.92 -14.91
C ASN A 86 -0.93 14.61 -15.58
N GLY A 87 -1.99 14.01 -15.01
CA GLY A 87 -2.57 12.76 -15.47
C GLY A 87 -1.84 11.49 -15.03
N TYR A 88 -0.69 11.57 -14.34
CA TYR A 88 0.09 10.42 -13.87
C TYR A 88 -0.25 10.07 -12.42
N CYS A 89 -0.40 8.77 -12.16
CA CYS A 89 -0.80 8.22 -10.87
C CYS A 89 0.39 7.97 -9.94
N SER A 90 0.18 8.16 -8.63
CA SER A 90 0.95 7.47 -7.59
C SER A 90 0.10 6.41 -6.93
N ASP A 91 0.75 5.45 -6.27
CA ASP A 91 0.14 4.33 -5.58
C ASP A 91 1.03 3.92 -4.40
N MET A 92 0.47 3.96 -3.19
CA MET A 92 1.24 3.65 -1.99
C MET A 92 0.40 3.02 -0.90
N THR A 93 0.72 1.78 -0.55
CA THR A 93 0.19 1.12 0.65
C THR A 93 1.19 1.19 1.81
N ARG A 94 0.71 1.50 3.01
CA ARG A 94 1.48 1.43 4.26
C ARG A 94 0.66 0.79 5.37
N THR A 95 1.31 -0.14 6.09
CA THR A 95 0.75 -0.79 7.28
C THR A 95 1.56 -0.40 8.51
N PHE A 96 0.89 0.05 9.55
CA PHE A 96 1.51 0.50 10.80
C PHE A 96 0.59 0.23 12.01
N PHE A 97 1.05 0.57 13.21
CA PHE A 97 0.33 0.32 14.44
C PHE A 97 0.09 1.61 15.22
N VAL A 98 -1.04 1.69 15.91
CA VAL A 98 -1.34 2.76 16.86
C VAL A 98 -0.97 2.27 18.25
N GLY A 99 0.12 2.80 18.81
CA GLY A 99 0.66 2.33 20.10
C GLY A 99 1.59 1.13 19.95
N SER A 100 1.38 0.06 20.70
CA SER A 100 2.25 -1.12 20.68
C SER A 100 1.86 -2.15 19.62
N VAL A 101 2.85 -2.85 19.09
CA VAL A 101 2.64 -3.94 18.12
C VAL A 101 2.16 -5.18 18.87
N PRO A 102 0.99 -5.76 18.53
CA PRO A 102 0.56 -7.02 19.13
C PRO A 102 1.50 -8.18 18.76
N GLU A 103 1.92 -8.96 19.75
CA GLU A 103 2.90 -10.05 19.58
C GLU A 103 2.49 -11.08 18.51
N TYR A 104 1.18 -11.37 18.38
CA TYR A 104 0.68 -12.35 17.42
C TYR A 104 0.76 -11.91 15.95
N ILE A 105 0.81 -10.58 15.70
CA ILE A 105 0.87 -10.01 14.35
C ILE A 105 2.31 -9.79 13.89
N LYS A 106 3.22 -9.58 14.82
CA LYS A 106 4.61 -9.21 14.53
C LYS A 106 5.30 -10.19 13.56
N PRO A 107 5.20 -11.52 13.71
CA PRO A 107 5.86 -12.45 12.78
C PRO A 107 5.35 -12.31 11.34
N VAL A 108 4.05 -12.06 11.15
CA VAL A 108 3.45 -11.87 9.82
C VAL A 108 3.93 -10.55 9.20
N TYR A 109 3.90 -9.48 10.00
CA TYR A 109 4.39 -8.17 9.57
C TYR A 109 5.86 -8.23 9.13
N ASP A 110 6.72 -8.84 9.95
CA ASP A 110 8.14 -8.98 9.67
C ASP A 110 8.39 -9.84 8.41
N LEU A 111 7.60 -10.89 8.20
CA LEU A 111 7.67 -11.73 7.00
C LEU A 111 7.32 -10.94 5.73
N VAL A 112 6.23 -10.17 5.77
CA VAL A 112 5.81 -9.33 4.63
C VAL A 112 6.87 -8.27 4.33
N LEU A 113 7.34 -7.54 5.35
CA LEU A 113 8.36 -6.51 5.20
C LEU A 113 9.67 -7.07 4.64
N LYS A 114 10.15 -8.20 5.18
CA LYS A 114 11.34 -8.90 4.66
C LYS A 114 11.22 -9.20 3.18
N ASN A 115 10.08 -9.80 2.77
CA ASN A 115 9.87 -10.18 1.37
C ASN A 115 9.75 -8.95 0.45
N GLN A 116 9.10 -7.87 0.89
CA GLN A 116 9.03 -6.62 0.16
C GLN A 116 10.43 -6.05 -0.10
N VAL A 117 11.23 -5.88 0.95
CA VAL A 117 12.59 -5.33 0.84
C VAL A 117 13.46 -6.20 -0.09
N GLN A 118 13.47 -7.52 0.11
CA GLN A 118 14.25 -8.43 -0.72
C GLN A 118 13.81 -8.42 -2.19
N THR A 119 12.51 -8.28 -2.46
CA THR A 119 12.00 -8.18 -3.83
C THR A 119 12.46 -6.88 -4.49
N LEU A 120 12.37 -5.74 -3.78
CA LEU A 120 12.82 -4.44 -4.28
C LEU A 120 14.33 -4.43 -4.58
N GLU A 121 15.15 -5.04 -3.73
CA GLU A 121 16.61 -5.16 -3.94
C GLU A 121 16.97 -5.97 -5.19
N GLN A 122 16.12 -6.92 -5.58
CA GLN A 122 16.33 -7.75 -6.76
C GLN A 122 15.69 -7.19 -8.02
N MET A 123 14.80 -6.19 -7.89
CA MET A 123 14.08 -5.61 -9.00
C MET A 123 15.02 -4.76 -9.87
N LYS A 124 15.18 -5.18 -11.12
CA LYS A 124 16.00 -4.51 -12.13
C LYS A 124 15.54 -4.89 -13.52
N ASP A 125 15.95 -4.11 -14.51
CA ASP A 125 15.69 -4.41 -15.91
C ASP A 125 16.16 -5.83 -16.28
N GLY A 126 15.33 -6.57 -17.02
CA GLY A 126 15.56 -7.95 -17.42
C GLY A 126 15.29 -9.02 -16.37
N ILE A 127 14.83 -8.66 -15.16
CA ILE A 127 14.43 -9.67 -14.15
C ILE A 127 13.07 -10.27 -14.48
N SER A 128 12.93 -11.58 -14.33
CA SER A 128 11.63 -12.25 -14.47
C SER A 128 10.73 -11.95 -13.29
N THR A 129 9.60 -11.28 -13.54
CA THR A 129 8.58 -10.98 -12.53
C THR A 129 7.97 -12.27 -11.93
N ARG A 130 7.89 -13.34 -12.76
CA ARG A 130 7.46 -14.67 -12.32
C ARG A 130 8.41 -15.29 -11.29
N LEU A 131 9.72 -15.15 -11.47
CA LEU A 131 10.71 -15.67 -10.52
C LEU A 131 10.64 -14.94 -9.21
N LEU A 132 10.52 -13.62 -9.21
CA LEU A 132 10.34 -12.80 -8.01
C LEU A 132 9.09 -13.24 -7.24
N THR A 133 7.97 -13.40 -7.95
CA THR A 133 6.70 -13.84 -7.32
C THR A 133 6.82 -15.23 -6.71
N LYS A 134 7.44 -16.19 -7.41
CA LYS A 134 7.66 -17.54 -6.88
C LYS A 134 8.54 -17.56 -5.63
N MET A 135 9.54 -16.69 -5.58
CA MET A 135 10.42 -16.59 -4.41
C MET A 135 9.61 -16.17 -3.17
N VAL A 136 8.79 -15.14 -3.29
CA VAL A 136 7.92 -14.67 -2.20
C VAL A 136 6.87 -15.73 -1.83
N GLU A 137 6.21 -16.33 -2.83
CA GLU A 137 5.22 -17.39 -2.61
C GLU A 137 5.81 -18.58 -1.82
N ASN A 138 7.03 -18.99 -2.15
CA ASN A 138 7.72 -20.07 -1.44
C ASN A 138 8.04 -19.70 0.01
N ASP A 139 8.54 -18.49 0.26
CA ASP A 139 8.85 -18.04 1.61
C ASP A 139 7.57 -17.93 2.47
N PHE A 140 6.47 -17.43 1.91
CA PHE A 140 5.17 -17.43 2.59
C PHE A 140 4.71 -18.85 2.94
N LYS A 141 4.74 -19.80 1.99
CA LYS A 141 4.35 -21.20 2.20
C LYS A 141 5.19 -21.88 3.28
N LEU A 142 6.50 -21.64 3.29
CA LEU A 142 7.40 -22.19 4.33
C LEU A 142 7.04 -21.67 5.73
N ASN A 143 6.44 -20.50 5.83
CA ASN A 143 5.99 -19.90 7.09
C ASN A 143 4.48 -20.14 7.37
N GLY A 144 3.81 -20.98 6.57
CA GLY A 144 2.40 -21.36 6.78
C GLY A 144 1.38 -20.38 6.25
N TYR A 145 1.77 -19.49 5.33
CA TYR A 145 0.89 -18.49 4.71
C TYR A 145 0.81 -18.68 3.20
N ASP A 146 -0.27 -18.17 2.61
CA ASP A 146 -0.44 -18.11 1.16
C ASP A 146 -0.30 -16.67 0.66
N LEU A 147 0.33 -16.50 -0.50
CA LEU A 147 0.33 -15.24 -1.23
C LEU A 147 -1.00 -15.13 -2.00
N ILE A 148 -1.90 -14.26 -1.54
CA ILE A 148 -3.29 -14.17 -2.04
C ILE A 148 -3.49 -13.16 -3.17
N HIS A 149 -2.47 -12.35 -3.49
CA HIS A 149 -2.51 -11.35 -4.56
C HIS A 149 -1.17 -11.25 -5.30
N SER A 150 -1.12 -10.53 -6.41
CA SER A 150 0.14 -10.20 -7.11
C SER A 150 1.04 -9.33 -6.24
N LEU A 151 2.36 -9.36 -6.51
CA LEU A 151 3.31 -8.50 -5.77
C LEU A 151 3.17 -7.03 -6.12
N GLY A 152 2.73 -6.73 -7.35
CA GLY A 152 2.56 -5.36 -7.78
C GLY A 152 2.29 -5.23 -9.27
N HIS A 153 2.31 -3.99 -9.74
CA HIS A 153 2.04 -3.59 -11.11
C HIS A 153 2.73 -2.28 -11.43
N GLY A 154 2.84 -1.96 -12.71
CA GLY A 154 3.25 -0.64 -13.17
C GLY A 154 2.17 0.40 -12.87
N VAL A 155 2.60 1.64 -12.69
CA VAL A 155 1.75 2.82 -12.60
C VAL A 155 2.22 3.85 -13.64
N GLY A 156 1.27 4.58 -14.20
CA GLY A 156 1.52 5.62 -15.20
C GLY A 156 0.32 6.54 -15.32
N MET A 157 -0.21 6.71 -16.49
CA MET A 157 -1.49 7.41 -16.69
C MET A 157 -2.66 6.58 -16.18
N GLU A 158 -2.55 5.25 -16.27
CA GLU A 158 -3.48 4.33 -15.64
C GLU A 158 -2.91 3.89 -14.28
N ILE A 159 -3.81 3.60 -13.33
CA ILE A 159 -3.40 3.11 -12.01
C ILE A 159 -2.81 1.70 -12.08
N HIS A 160 -3.32 0.86 -12.98
CA HIS A 160 -2.79 -0.47 -13.22
C HIS A 160 -2.34 -0.59 -14.68
N GLU A 161 -1.04 -0.62 -14.90
CA GLU A 161 -0.46 -0.86 -16.22
C GLU A 161 0.74 -1.82 -16.16
N ALA A 162 1.21 -2.25 -17.31
CA ALA A 162 2.40 -3.11 -17.39
C ALA A 162 3.66 -2.36 -16.88
N PRO A 163 4.62 -3.09 -16.31
CA PRO A 163 4.67 -4.55 -16.12
C PRO A 163 3.86 -5.02 -14.89
N TYR A 164 3.27 -6.21 -15.00
CA TYR A 164 2.62 -6.85 -13.85
C TYR A 164 3.59 -7.79 -13.14
N VAL A 165 3.79 -7.60 -11.83
CA VAL A 165 4.67 -8.46 -11.02
C VAL A 165 3.84 -9.59 -10.43
N SER A 166 3.65 -10.65 -11.21
CA SER A 166 2.82 -11.80 -10.84
C SER A 166 3.35 -13.10 -11.46
N TYR A 167 2.89 -14.26 -10.93
CA TYR A 167 3.22 -15.56 -11.53
C TYR A 167 2.57 -15.79 -12.91
N ARG A 168 1.53 -15.02 -13.25
CA ARG A 168 0.81 -15.08 -14.54
C ARG A 168 1.48 -14.24 -15.62
N SER A 169 2.30 -13.31 -15.22
CA SER A 169 3.05 -12.44 -16.12
C SER A 169 4.48 -12.97 -16.28
N ASP A 170 5.02 -12.93 -17.47
CA ASP A 170 6.43 -13.22 -17.74
C ASP A 170 7.06 -12.02 -18.45
N THR A 171 6.84 -10.85 -17.91
CA THR A 171 7.51 -9.62 -18.32
C THR A 171 8.93 -9.63 -17.76
N GLN A 172 9.89 -9.43 -18.66
CA GLN A 172 11.29 -9.17 -18.33
C GLN A 172 11.54 -7.68 -18.36
#